data_3307b26aef573d26c7155ac8b070d230
#
_entry.id   3307b26aef573d26c7155ac8b070d230
#
_cell.length_a   1.000
_cell.length_b   1.000
_cell.length_c   1.000
_cell.angle_alpha   90.00
_cell.angle_beta   90.00
_cell.angle_gamma   90.00
#
_symmetry.space_group_name_H-M   'P 1'
#
loop_
_entity.id
_entity.type
_entity.pdbx_description
1 polymer ?
#
loop_
_entity_poly.entity_id
_entity_poly.type
_entity_poly.pdbx_seq_one_letter_code
_entity_poly.pdbx_strand_id
1 'polypeptide(L)'
;MGTLHGRLGPRLLMATALVGGLGMVQAAHAQDAPNFEVYGFAQVDFTQDFNRVDPAWDDALRPSKIPTTQGTFGDNGQTSISVKQSRFGVKAQQDIAGKPLFVQFEFDLFGVGGDAGQTTFRLRHAYGQWGPVLAGQTNSVFMDGDIFPNTIEYWGPTGMVFLRNPQIRYTFGSGPGQFAIAVEKPGNDIDPGNIRTVSPELGANIRGDESLPDLTGHYRYQGDWGHVQLAGILRRVGYETVGATDNKPKNTKLGWGVNATSNIKVGAKDVVHLGVVYGEGIASYMNDGGTDMGPEAATGVTLPLPTPVPPGSLRGDVLPLLGLTAYYDHYWNDQWSSSVGWSMTKVDNTDFQEATAYTYGQYASANLLYTPDPRILIGGELLWGERKDFNDNKGDDLRVQVSFKYSFSSKDFR
;
A
#
# COMPACT_ATOMS: atom_id res chain seq x y z
N MET A 1 -68.56 -16.97 2.51
CA MET A 1 -69.22 -15.69 2.19
C MET A 1 -68.15 -14.65 2.38
N GLY A 2 -67.66 -13.91 1.45
CA GLY A 2 -67.87 -13.51 0.09
C GLY A 2 -66.61 -12.74 -0.28
N THR A 3 -66.04 -13.10 -1.34
CA THR A 3 -65.77 -12.41 -2.62
C THR A 3 -64.94 -11.13 -2.53
N LEU A 4 -63.65 -11.18 -2.94
CA LEU A 4 -63.15 -10.82 -4.28
C LEU A 4 -63.47 -9.41 -4.76
N HIS A 5 -62.46 -8.59 -5.02
CA HIS A 5 -62.26 -8.03 -6.37
C HIS A 5 -60.90 -7.35 -6.49
N GLY A 6 -60.11 -7.86 -7.42
CA GLY A 6 -58.84 -7.25 -7.87
C GLY A 6 -59.06 -6.07 -8.81
N ARG A 7 -58.05 -5.23 -8.93
CA ARG A 7 -57.89 -4.32 -10.10
C ARG A 7 -56.47 -4.36 -10.61
N LEU A 8 -56.34 -4.88 -11.80
CA LEU A 8 -55.23 -4.74 -12.72
C LEU A 8 -55.13 -3.29 -13.23
N GLY A 9 -54.01 -2.65 -13.13
CA GLY A 9 -53.68 -1.38 -13.81
C GLY A 9 -52.82 -1.64 -15.05
N PRO A 10 -52.90 -0.79 -16.07
CA PRO A 10 -52.52 -1.11 -17.43
C PRO A 10 -51.02 -1.00 -17.71
N ARG A 11 -50.52 -1.96 -18.51
CA ARG A 11 -49.21 -1.95 -19.14
C ARG A 11 -49.18 -0.89 -20.25
N LEU A 12 -48.25 0.07 -20.15
CA LEU A 12 -47.96 1.01 -21.22
C LEU A 12 -46.99 0.37 -22.22
N LEU A 13 -47.47 0.00 -23.38
CA LEU A 13 -46.68 -0.36 -24.56
C LEU A 13 -46.19 0.95 -25.21
N MET A 14 -44.89 1.19 -25.22
CA MET A 14 -44.31 2.19 -26.11
C MET A 14 -43.92 1.53 -27.44
N ALA A 15 -44.57 1.96 -28.46
CA ALA A 15 -44.30 1.61 -29.83
C ALA A 15 -43.03 2.29 -30.32
N THR A 16 -42.09 1.49 -30.86
CA THR A 16 -40.87 1.94 -31.52
C THR A 16 -41.24 2.38 -32.95
N ALA A 17 -41.11 3.67 -33.25
CA ALA A 17 -41.18 4.18 -34.62
C ALA A 17 -39.83 3.95 -35.32
N LEU A 18 -39.84 3.10 -36.34
CA LEU A 18 -38.74 2.98 -37.31
C LEU A 18 -38.82 4.20 -38.25
N VAL A 19 -37.82 5.08 -38.19
CA VAL A 19 -37.53 6.04 -39.26
C VAL A 19 -36.32 5.53 -40.03
N GLY A 20 -36.54 5.09 -41.23
CA GLY A 20 -35.51 4.73 -42.20
C GLY A 20 -34.76 5.97 -42.64
N GLY A 21 -33.46 5.99 -42.39
CA GLY A 21 -32.47 6.91 -42.97
C GLY A 21 -31.42 6.11 -43.67
N LEU A 22 -31.44 6.08 -45.00
CA LEU A 22 -30.34 5.70 -45.86
C LEU A 22 -29.22 6.72 -45.64
N GLY A 23 -28.18 6.36 -44.89
CA GLY A 23 -27.00 7.17 -44.67
C GLY A 23 -25.75 6.28 -44.70
N MET A 24 -24.97 6.44 -45.74
CA MET A 24 -23.56 6.08 -45.99
C MET A 24 -22.95 5.07 -45.00
N VAL A 25 -22.67 3.89 -45.49
CA VAL A 25 -21.74 2.95 -44.87
C VAL A 25 -20.37 3.64 -44.84
N GLN A 26 -20.06 4.33 -43.74
CA GLN A 26 -18.67 4.62 -43.41
C GLN A 26 -17.99 3.28 -43.21
N ALA A 27 -16.97 3.02 -44.00
CA ALA A 27 -16.10 1.87 -43.80
C ALA A 27 -15.64 1.88 -42.34
N ALA A 28 -16.14 0.93 -41.55
CA ALA A 28 -15.61 0.67 -40.23
C ALA A 28 -14.13 0.36 -40.45
N HIS A 29 -13.25 1.27 -39.99
CA HIS A 29 -11.85 0.91 -39.84
C HIS A 29 -11.85 -0.35 -38.98
N ALA A 30 -11.24 -1.42 -39.48
CA ALA A 30 -11.03 -2.64 -38.74
C ALA A 30 -10.29 -2.22 -37.45
N GLN A 31 -11.01 -2.15 -36.36
CA GLN A 31 -10.40 -1.92 -35.04
C GLN A 31 -9.55 -3.13 -34.78
N ASP A 32 -8.24 -2.94 -34.61
CA ASP A 32 -7.35 -4.03 -34.22
C ASP A 32 -7.95 -4.74 -33.00
N ALA A 33 -7.94 -6.08 -33.03
CA ALA A 33 -8.46 -6.87 -31.92
C ALA A 33 -7.74 -6.48 -30.62
N PRO A 34 -8.46 -6.32 -29.50
CA PRO A 34 -7.84 -5.91 -28.25
C PRO A 34 -6.72 -6.89 -27.88
N ASN A 35 -5.56 -6.33 -27.55
CA ASN A 35 -4.45 -7.14 -27.02
C ASN A 35 -4.80 -7.52 -25.57
N PHE A 36 -5.33 -8.74 -25.41
CA PHE A 36 -5.76 -9.29 -24.14
C PHE A 36 -4.71 -10.26 -23.61
N GLU A 37 -4.41 -10.18 -22.33
CA GLU A 37 -3.48 -11.07 -21.64
C GLU A 37 -4.01 -11.47 -20.27
N VAL A 38 -4.03 -12.77 -20.01
CA VAL A 38 -4.16 -13.35 -18.67
C VAL A 38 -2.76 -13.70 -18.19
N TYR A 39 -2.40 -13.30 -16.99
CA TYR A 39 -1.06 -13.51 -16.45
C TYR A 39 -1.11 -13.76 -14.94
N GLY A 40 -0.01 -14.24 -14.40
CA GLY A 40 0.13 -14.44 -12.97
C GLY A 40 1.29 -15.36 -12.62
N PHE A 41 1.27 -15.80 -11.37
CA PHE A 41 2.19 -16.81 -10.88
C PHE A 41 1.59 -17.57 -9.71
N ALA A 42 1.99 -18.82 -9.57
CA ALA A 42 1.84 -19.60 -8.35
C ALA A 42 3.17 -19.55 -7.59
N GLN A 43 3.11 -19.26 -6.30
CA GLN A 43 4.28 -19.18 -5.42
C GLN A 43 3.99 -19.89 -4.12
N VAL A 44 4.98 -20.63 -3.62
CA VAL A 44 5.00 -21.16 -2.27
C VAL A 44 6.23 -20.61 -1.56
N ASP A 45 6.01 -20.14 -0.35
CA ASP A 45 7.03 -19.62 0.56
C ASP A 45 7.11 -20.52 1.79
N PHE A 46 8.30 -20.96 2.14
CA PHE A 46 8.63 -21.57 3.41
C PHE A 46 9.40 -20.54 4.23
N THR A 47 8.92 -20.23 5.43
CA THR A 47 9.58 -19.29 6.34
C THR A 47 9.89 -19.97 7.67
N GLN A 48 11.05 -19.62 8.25
CA GLN A 48 11.43 -19.97 9.60
C GLN A 48 11.87 -18.72 10.34
N ASP A 49 11.07 -18.28 11.31
CA ASP A 49 11.43 -17.24 12.27
C ASP A 49 12.18 -17.86 13.43
N PHE A 50 13.26 -17.21 13.87
CA PHE A 50 14.04 -17.67 15.02
C PHE A 50 13.54 -17.06 16.34
N ASN A 51 12.92 -15.86 16.26
CA ASN A 51 12.15 -15.30 17.36
C ASN A 51 10.64 -15.48 17.07
N ARG A 52 9.84 -14.46 17.23
CA ARG A 52 8.39 -14.53 17.06
C ARG A 52 7.85 -13.26 16.42
N VAL A 53 6.92 -13.40 15.49
CA VAL A 53 6.15 -12.30 14.94
C VAL A 53 4.67 -12.47 15.25
N ASP A 54 3.85 -11.43 15.02
CA ASP A 54 2.40 -11.49 15.14
C ASP A 54 1.85 -12.62 14.25
N PRO A 55 1.13 -13.63 14.80
CA PRO A 55 0.60 -14.76 14.02
C PRO A 55 -0.37 -14.36 12.90
N ALA A 56 -0.97 -13.17 12.95
CA ALA A 56 -1.78 -12.65 11.85
C ALA A 56 -0.93 -12.18 10.64
N TRP A 57 0.40 -12.13 10.81
CA TRP A 57 1.38 -11.64 9.83
C TRP A 57 2.57 -12.58 9.66
N ASP A 58 2.42 -13.87 9.97
CA ASP A 58 3.48 -14.88 9.86
C ASP A 58 4.00 -15.09 8.43
N ASP A 59 3.20 -14.73 7.43
CA ASP A 59 3.57 -14.80 6.00
C ASP A 59 4.46 -13.63 5.52
N ALA A 60 4.67 -12.59 6.35
CA ALA A 60 5.43 -11.40 5.97
C ALA A 60 6.23 -10.85 7.16
N LEU A 61 7.47 -10.40 6.93
CA LEU A 61 8.27 -9.78 7.97
C LEU A 61 7.99 -8.27 8.02
N ARG A 62 7.17 -7.87 8.99
CA ARG A 62 6.85 -6.46 9.26
C ARG A 62 7.44 -6.05 10.60
N PRO A 63 8.43 -5.13 10.65
CA PRO A 63 8.98 -4.64 11.90
C PRO A 63 7.93 -4.16 12.90
N SER A 64 6.87 -3.47 12.45
CA SER A 64 5.77 -3.03 13.33
C SER A 64 4.98 -4.17 13.99
N LYS A 65 5.13 -5.40 13.52
CA LYS A 65 4.45 -6.61 14.01
C LYS A 65 5.35 -7.54 14.83
N ILE A 66 6.58 -7.13 15.06
CA ILE A 66 7.50 -7.83 15.98
C ILE A 66 7.13 -7.44 17.42
N PRO A 67 6.94 -8.38 18.35
CA PRO A 67 6.62 -8.07 19.74
C PRO A 67 7.85 -7.49 20.46
N THR A 68 7.63 -6.47 21.26
CA THR A 68 8.67 -5.87 22.12
C THR A 68 8.65 -6.39 23.56
N THR A 69 7.67 -7.25 23.87
CA THR A 69 7.55 -7.94 25.15
C THR A 69 7.66 -9.45 24.91
N GLN A 70 8.57 -10.09 25.64
CA GLN A 70 8.79 -11.53 25.53
C GLN A 70 7.50 -12.31 25.85
N GLY A 71 7.20 -13.33 25.06
CA GLY A 71 6.05 -14.21 25.27
C GLY A 71 4.71 -13.65 24.79
N THR A 72 4.64 -12.47 24.20
CA THR A 72 3.39 -11.87 23.68
C THR A 72 2.64 -12.81 22.74
N PHE A 73 3.35 -13.54 21.89
CA PHE A 73 2.78 -14.49 20.93
C PHE A 73 3.23 -15.93 21.17
N GLY A 74 3.74 -16.24 22.37
CA GLY A 74 4.24 -17.56 22.78
C GLY A 74 5.75 -17.69 22.68
N ASP A 75 6.26 -18.92 22.64
CA ASP A 75 7.69 -19.22 22.59
C ASP A 75 8.30 -18.84 21.23
N ASN A 76 9.61 -18.59 21.25
CA ASN A 76 10.38 -18.31 20.06
C ASN A 76 10.41 -19.52 19.10
N GLY A 77 10.64 -19.23 17.84
CA GLY A 77 10.65 -20.21 16.76
C GLY A 77 9.26 -20.43 16.15
N GLN A 78 9.12 -20.06 14.87
CA GLN A 78 7.88 -20.20 14.13
C GLN A 78 8.19 -20.61 12.69
N THR A 79 7.50 -21.66 12.22
CA THR A 79 7.56 -22.08 10.82
C THR A 79 6.23 -21.76 10.16
N SER A 80 6.26 -21.19 8.97
CA SER A 80 5.08 -21.01 8.12
C SER A 80 5.32 -21.50 6.71
N ILE A 81 4.27 -22.02 6.07
CA ILE A 81 4.25 -22.36 4.64
C ILE A 81 3.04 -21.67 4.03
N SER A 82 3.28 -20.79 3.07
CA SER A 82 2.25 -19.91 2.53
C SER A 82 2.24 -19.90 1.01
N VAL A 83 1.06 -19.71 0.43
CA VAL A 83 0.87 -19.45 -1.01
C VAL A 83 0.29 -18.05 -1.27
N LYS A 84 0.18 -17.22 -0.24
CA LYS A 84 -0.51 -15.92 -0.28
C LYS A 84 0.10 -14.93 -1.28
N GLN A 85 1.39 -15.07 -1.62
CA GLN A 85 2.03 -14.24 -2.65
C GLN A 85 1.54 -14.53 -4.07
N SER A 86 0.93 -15.73 -4.30
CA SER A 86 0.41 -16.09 -5.62
C SER A 86 -0.50 -15.01 -6.17
N ARG A 87 -0.40 -14.78 -7.48
CA ARG A 87 -1.03 -13.63 -8.12
C ARG A 87 -1.72 -14.03 -9.40
N PHE A 88 -2.85 -13.39 -9.67
CA PHE A 88 -3.60 -13.53 -10.91
C PHE A 88 -4.02 -12.15 -11.42
N GLY A 89 -3.89 -11.92 -12.72
CA GLY A 89 -4.28 -10.67 -13.35
C GLY A 89 -4.72 -10.82 -14.78
N VAL A 90 -5.46 -9.83 -15.22
CA VAL A 90 -5.85 -9.64 -16.62
C VAL A 90 -5.55 -8.21 -17.03
N LYS A 91 -5.06 -8.03 -18.25
CA LYS A 91 -4.88 -6.72 -18.86
C LYS A 91 -5.32 -6.72 -20.31
N ALA A 92 -5.84 -5.59 -20.74
CA ALA A 92 -6.25 -5.37 -22.12
C ALA A 92 -5.76 -4.02 -22.61
N GLN A 93 -5.39 -3.95 -23.87
CA GLN A 93 -5.00 -2.70 -24.52
C GLN A 93 -5.65 -2.64 -25.91
N GLN A 94 -6.20 -1.47 -26.24
CA GLN A 94 -6.82 -1.18 -27.53
C GLN A 94 -6.75 0.32 -27.80
N ASP A 95 -6.59 0.71 -29.07
CA ASP A 95 -6.71 2.11 -29.46
C ASP A 95 -8.20 2.50 -29.60
N ILE A 96 -8.60 3.53 -28.86
CA ILE A 96 -9.96 4.09 -28.93
C ILE A 96 -9.86 5.59 -29.20
N ALA A 97 -10.51 6.04 -30.28
CA ALA A 97 -10.50 7.43 -30.71
C ALA A 97 -9.07 8.00 -30.88
N GLY A 98 -8.14 7.19 -31.43
CA GLY A 98 -6.76 7.59 -31.68
C GLY A 98 -5.89 7.71 -30.44
N LYS A 99 -6.31 7.15 -29.31
CA LYS A 99 -5.53 7.10 -28.06
C LYS A 99 -5.54 5.69 -27.48
N PRO A 100 -4.43 5.22 -26.91
CA PRO A 100 -4.40 3.94 -26.24
C PRO A 100 -5.30 3.95 -25.00
N LEU A 101 -6.21 2.97 -24.93
CA LEU A 101 -6.90 2.57 -23.70
C LEU A 101 -6.21 1.35 -23.15
N PHE A 102 -5.80 1.39 -21.90
CA PHE A 102 -5.27 0.28 -21.13
C PHE A 102 -6.18 0.00 -19.94
N VAL A 103 -6.44 -1.27 -19.65
CA VAL A 103 -7.23 -1.70 -18.46
C VAL A 103 -6.49 -2.84 -17.79
N GLN A 104 -6.42 -2.82 -16.46
CA GLN A 104 -5.81 -3.88 -15.67
C GLN A 104 -6.62 -4.21 -14.43
N PHE A 105 -6.75 -5.51 -14.17
CA PHE A 105 -7.17 -6.08 -12.88
C PHE A 105 -6.11 -7.06 -12.40
N GLU A 106 -5.74 -6.97 -11.10
CA GLU A 106 -4.78 -7.87 -10.50
C GLU A 106 -5.15 -8.14 -9.03
N PHE A 107 -5.00 -9.39 -8.63
CA PHE A 107 -5.30 -9.88 -7.28
C PHE A 107 -4.14 -10.72 -6.77
N ASP A 108 -3.91 -10.69 -5.46
CA ASP A 108 -3.12 -11.67 -4.71
C ASP A 108 -4.00 -12.40 -3.67
N LEU A 109 -3.40 -13.26 -2.85
CA LEU A 109 -4.11 -14.05 -1.86
C LEU A 109 -3.90 -13.52 -0.42
N PHE A 110 -3.44 -12.27 -0.26
CA PHE A 110 -3.27 -11.59 1.02
C PHE A 110 -4.54 -10.87 1.49
N GLY A 111 -5.72 -11.39 1.23
CA GLY A 111 -6.96 -10.89 1.82
C GLY A 111 -6.91 -10.94 3.35
N VAL A 112 -7.60 -9.99 4.00
CA VAL A 112 -7.64 -9.87 5.46
C VAL A 112 -8.67 -10.82 6.06
N GLY A 113 -8.44 -11.20 7.32
CA GLY A 113 -9.37 -11.99 8.15
C GLY A 113 -8.71 -13.24 8.70
N GLY A 114 -9.30 -13.81 9.75
CA GLY A 114 -8.87 -15.05 10.37
C GLY A 114 -9.15 -16.26 9.48
N ASP A 115 -8.60 -16.27 8.29
CA ASP A 115 -8.77 -17.33 7.29
C ASP A 115 -7.95 -18.57 7.63
N ALA A 116 -7.96 -19.02 8.88
CA ALA A 116 -7.16 -20.15 9.33
C ALA A 116 -7.19 -21.29 8.30
N GLY A 117 -6.12 -21.43 7.53
CA GLY A 117 -5.97 -22.40 6.44
C GLY A 117 -6.67 -22.04 5.13
N GLN A 118 -7.23 -20.84 4.99
CA GLN A 118 -7.81 -20.32 3.76
C GLN A 118 -7.10 -19.03 3.34
N THR A 119 -7.12 -18.74 2.04
CA THR A 119 -6.57 -17.51 1.47
C THR A 119 -7.67 -16.76 0.74
N THR A 120 -7.79 -15.45 0.98
CA THR A 120 -8.77 -14.60 0.31
C THR A 120 -8.15 -13.71 -0.73
N PHE A 121 -8.90 -13.43 -1.80
CA PHE A 121 -8.48 -12.49 -2.83
C PHE A 121 -8.37 -11.07 -2.27
N ARG A 122 -7.23 -10.42 -2.51
CA ARG A 122 -7.05 -9.01 -2.26
C ARG A 122 -6.80 -8.26 -3.57
N LEU A 123 -7.58 -7.21 -3.81
CA LEU A 123 -7.42 -6.37 -4.98
C LEU A 123 -6.11 -5.58 -4.90
N ARG A 124 -5.26 -5.72 -5.90
CA ARG A 124 -4.03 -4.94 -6.08
C ARG A 124 -4.26 -3.79 -7.05
N HIS A 125 -4.69 -4.11 -8.25
CA HIS A 125 -4.92 -3.15 -9.32
C HIS A 125 -6.32 -3.33 -9.90
N ALA A 126 -7.04 -2.24 -10.10
CA ALA A 126 -8.30 -2.16 -10.84
C ALA A 126 -8.40 -0.75 -11.42
N TYR A 127 -7.85 -0.53 -12.60
CA TYR A 127 -7.83 0.78 -13.21
C TYR A 127 -7.90 0.73 -14.74
N GLY A 128 -8.35 1.85 -15.30
CA GLY A 128 -8.24 2.14 -16.73
C GLY A 128 -7.41 3.39 -16.95
N GLN A 129 -6.67 3.42 -18.04
CA GLN A 129 -5.92 4.59 -18.50
C GLN A 129 -6.26 4.87 -19.96
N TRP A 130 -6.70 6.07 -20.28
CA TRP A 130 -6.96 6.53 -21.65
C TRP A 130 -6.15 7.79 -21.94
N GLY A 131 -5.15 7.65 -22.77
CA GLY A 131 -4.17 8.71 -22.98
C GLY A 131 -3.50 9.14 -21.68
N PRO A 132 -3.54 10.44 -21.31
CA PRO A 132 -2.90 10.94 -20.08
C PRO A 132 -3.70 10.70 -18.79
N VAL A 133 -4.97 10.29 -18.90
CA VAL A 133 -5.88 10.15 -17.76
C VAL A 133 -5.94 8.71 -17.30
N LEU A 134 -5.70 8.49 -16.00
CA LEU A 134 -5.91 7.21 -15.33
C LEU A 134 -6.97 7.37 -14.24
N ALA A 135 -7.87 6.39 -14.13
CA ALA A 135 -8.87 6.32 -13.07
C ALA A 135 -8.99 4.88 -12.54
N GLY A 136 -9.04 4.73 -11.21
CA GLY A 136 -9.14 3.45 -10.51
C GLY A 136 -8.08 3.26 -9.44
N GLN A 137 -7.90 2.03 -8.97
CA GLN A 137 -6.92 1.68 -7.94
C GLN A 137 -5.61 1.19 -8.55
N THR A 138 -4.52 1.86 -8.23
CA THR A 138 -3.14 1.43 -8.54
C THR A 138 -2.16 2.11 -7.58
N ASN A 139 -0.86 1.99 -7.83
CA ASN A 139 0.16 2.63 -7.01
C ASN A 139 -0.09 4.15 -6.93
N SER A 140 -0.03 4.67 -5.71
CA SER A 140 -0.10 6.12 -5.44
C SER A 140 0.92 6.89 -6.27
N VAL A 141 0.59 8.13 -6.63
CA VAL A 141 1.53 9.05 -7.29
C VAL A 141 2.66 9.49 -6.34
N PHE A 142 2.44 9.39 -5.03
CA PHE A 142 3.49 9.64 -4.01
C PHE A 142 4.52 8.49 -3.93
N MET A 143 4.18 7.30 -4.43
CA MET A 143 5.02 6.10 -4.44
C MET A 143 5.91 6.06 -5.70
N ASP A 144 7.10 5.46 -5.56
CA ASP A 144 7.92 4.96 -6.67
C ASP A 144 8.08 3.44 -6.53
N GLY A 145 7.33 2.68 -7.31
CA GLY A 145 7.36 1.22 -7.25
C GLY A 145 8.64 0.58 -7.81
N ASP A 146 9.40 1.34 -8.59
CA ASP A 146 10.60 0.81 -9.25
C ASP A 146 11.80 0.72 -8.30
N ILE A 147 11.75 1.39 -7.13
CA ILE A 147 12.80 1.24 -6.11
C ILE A 147 12.65 -0.03 -5.27
N PHE A 148 11.60 -0.84 -5.48
CA PHE A 148 11.45 -2.10 -4.79
C PHE A 148 12.57 -3.05 -5.21
N PRO A 149 13.39 -3.56 -4.27
CA PRO A 149 14.54 -4.41 -4.59
C PRO A 149 14.10 -5.81 -5.03
N ASN A 150 15.02 -6.57 -5.63
CA ASN A 150 14.77 -7.94 -6.08
C ASN A 150 14.76 -8.95 -4.90
N THR A 151 13.77 -8.81 -4.00
CA THR A 151 13.54 -9.68 -2.84
C THR A 151 12.46 -10.72 -3.12
N ILE A 152 12.44 -11.81 -2.35
CA ILE A 152 11.38 -12.83 -2.39
C ILE A 152 10.39 -12.68 -1.24
N GLU A 153 10.77 -11.97 -0.18
CA GLU A 153 9.85 -11.63 0.91
C GLU A 153 8.78 -10.65 0.39
N TYR A 154 7.54 -10.84 0.86
CA TYR A 154 6.37 -10.13 0.31
C TYR A 154 6.34 -8.66 0.66
N TRP A 155 6.65 -8.32 1.94
CA TRP A 155 6.46 -6.96 2.46
C TRP A 155 7.53 -6.01 1.95
N GLY A 156 8.80 -6.39 2.09
CA GLY A 156 9.95 -5.62 1.65
C GLY A 156 10.32 -4.45 2.58
N PRO A 157 11.08 -3.47 2.06
CA PRO A 157 11.68 -2.40 2.84
C PRO A 157 10.64 -1.56 3.61
N THR A 158 10.81 -1.43 4.93
CA THR A 158 9.86 -0.73 5.81
C THR A 158 9.80 0.78 5.54
N GLY A 159 10.91 1.41 5.19
CA GLY A 159 11.04 2.86 5.04
C GLY A 159 10.67 3.42 3.68
N MET A 160 10.10 2.62 2.78
CA MET A 160 9.64 3.11 1.48
C MET A 160 8.14 3.48 1.51
N VAL A 161 7.74 4.39 0.64
CA VAL A 161 6.32 4.64 0.36
C VAL A 161 5.78 3.47 -0.45
N PHE A 162 4.74 2.80 0.04
CA PHE A 162 4.11 1.68 -0.65
C PHE A 162 2.61 1.62 -0.37
N LEU A 163 1.82 2.23 -1.23
CA LEU A 163 0.35 2.22 -1.15
C LEU A 163 -0.26 2.08 -2.54
N ARG A 164 -1.24 1.20 -2.68
CA ARG A 164 -2.17 1.20 -3.82
C ARG A 164 -3.47 1.84 -3.39
N ASN A 165 -3.86 2.90 -4.10
CA ASN A 165 -4.98 3.73 -3.69
C ASN A 165 -5.91 4.04 -4.87
N PRO A 166 -7.25 4.06 -4.70
CA PRO A 166 -8.17 4.61 -5.68
C PRO A 166 -7.83 6.08 -5.96
N GLN A 167 -7.74 6.43 -7.24
CA GLN A 167 -7.27 7.74 -7.68
C GLN A 167 -7.82 8.14 -9.05
N ILE A 168 -7.79 9.43 -9.32
CA ILE A 168 -7.87 10.01 -10.67
C ILE A 168 -6.56 10.77 -10.87
N ARG A 169 -5.79 10.36 -11.90
CA ARG A 169 -4.46 10.88 -12.19
C ARG A 169 -4.39 11.46 -13.60
N TYR A 170 -3.66 12.56 -13.74
CA TYR A 170 -3.27 13.10 -15.04
C TYR A 170 -1.73 13.13 -15.15
N THR A 171 -1.20 12.61 -16.24
CA THR A 171 0.25 12.59 -16.52
C THR A 171 0.57 13.53 -17.68
N PHE A 172 1.52 14.42 -17.45
CA PHE A 172 2.04 15.37 -18.44
C PHE A 172 3.41 14.93 -18.95
N GLY A 173 3.70 15.25 -20.20
CA GLY A 173 4.97 14.91 -20.83
C GLY A 173 4.98 13.51 -21.48
N SER A 174 5.79 13.37 -22.51
CA SER A 174 5.97 12.14 -23.28
C SER A 174 7.45 11.79 -23.50
N GLY A 175 8.35 12.56 -22.88
CA GLY A 175 9.80 12.39 -22.96
C GLY A 175 10.41 11.78 -21.70
N PRO A 176 11.71 11.93 -21.50
CA PRO A 176 12.43 11.43 -20.35
C PRO A 176 11.96 12.05 -19.03
N GLY A 177 11.41 13.27 -19.07
CA GLY A 177 10.80 13.96 -17.91
C GLY A 177 9.28 13.86 -17.97
N GLN A 178 8.66 13.35 -16.90
CA GLN A 178 7.22 13.24 -16.74
C GLN A 178 6.78 13.85 -15.42
N PHE A 179 5.65 14.56 -15.46
CA PHE A 179 4.99 15.07 -14.27
C PHE A 179 3.61 14.45 -14.15
N ALA A 180 3.26 13.96 -12.98
CA ALA A 180 1.91 13.47 -12.70
C ALA A 180 1.32 14.14 -11.47
N ILE A 181 -0.01 14.33 -11.51
CA ILE A 181 -0.80 14.83 -10.38
C ILE A 181 -2.03 13.94 -10.21
N ALA A 182 -2.43 13.67 -8.98
CA ALA A 182 -3.63 12.89 -8.68
C ALA A 182 -4.39 13.44 -7.48
N VAL A 183 -5.70 13.16 -7.48
CA VAL A 183 -6.53 13.14 -6.29
C VAL A 183 -6.75 11.68 -5.91
N GLU A 184 -6.46 11.35 -4.64
CA GLU A 184 -6.46 9.99 -4.14
C GLU A 184 -7.47 9.84 -3.00
N LYS A 185 -7.95 8.59 -2.79
CA LYS A 185 -8.84 8.29 -1.66
C LYS A 185 -8.11 8.64 -0.36
N PRO A 186 -8.72 9.43 0.54
CA PRO A 186 -8.17 9.69 1.85
C PRO A 186 -8.19 8.43 2.74
N GLY A 187 -7.28 8.35 3.69
CA GLY A 187 -7.27 7.31 4.72
C GLY A 187 -6.39 7.77 5.86
N ASN A 188 -6.98 7.95 7.05
CA ASN A 188 -6.27 8.47 8.22
C ASN A 188 -6.19 7.40 9.30
N ASP A 189 -4.98 7.01 9.66
CA ASP A 189 -4.73 6.13 10.80
C ASP A 189 -4.55 6.98 12.06
N ILE A 190 -5.54 6.90 12.96
CA ILE A 190 -5.58 7.67 14.19
C ILE A 190 -5.31 6.76 15.38
N ASP A 191 -4.30 7.08 16.17
CA ASP A 191 -4.05 6.45 17.47
C ASP A 191 -4.69 7.29 18.58
N PRO A 192 -5.77 6.81 19.25
CA PRO A 192 -6.33 7.49 20.40
C PRO A 192 -5.40 7.48 21.63
N GLY A 193 -4.36 6.66 21.64
CA GLY A 193 -3.37 6.58 22.72
C GLY A 193 -4.01 6.35 24.10
N ASN A 194 -3.46 7.01 25.10
CA ASN A 194 -3.92 6.91 26.49
C ASN A 194 -5.35 7.40 26.72
N ILE A 195 -6.00 8.07 25.75
CA ILE A 195 -7.43 8.40 25.84
C ILE A 195 -8.27 7.14 26.04
N ARG A 196 -7.89 6.01 25.43
CA ARG A 196 -8.56 4.72 25.63
C ARG A 196 -8.58 4.25 27.08
N THR A 197 -7.54 4.58 27.84
CA THR A 197 -7.42 4.18 29.25
C THR A 197 -8.19 5.12 30.17
N VAL A 198 -8.10 6.43 29.96
CA VAL A 198 -8.70 7.45 30.84
C VAL A 198 -10.14 7.80 30.46
N SER A 199 -10.51 7.61 29.21
CA SER A 199 -11.86 7.83 28.67
C SER A 199 -12.16 6.78 27.57
N PRO A 200 -12.44 5.51 27.95
CA PRO A 200 -12.65 4.43 26.98
C PRO A 200 -13.73 4.72 25.94
N GLU A 201 -14.78 5.42 26.34
CA GLU A 201 -15.91 5.80 25.47
C GLU A 201 -15.45 6.75 24.35
N LEU A 202 -14.60 7.74 24.64
CA LEU A 202 -14.03 8.62 23.64
C LEU A 202 -13.08 7.85 22.74
N GLY A 203 -12.19 7.03 23.29
CA GLY A 203 -11.24 6.24 22.53
C GLY A 203 -11.90 5.21 21.60
N ALA A 204 -13.03 4.62 21.99
CA ALA A 204 -13.78 3.65 21.19
C ALA A 204 -14.51 4.28 20.00
N ASN A 205 -14.90 5.55 20.11
CA ASN A 205 -15.73 6.24 19.11
C ASN A 205 -14.94 7.19 18.19
N ILE A 206 -13.62 7.30 18.39
CA ILE A 206 -12.75 8.10 17.51
C ILE A 206 -12.53 7.35 16.20
N ARG A 207 -12.68 8.06 15.08
CA ARG A 207 -12.32 7.58 13.75
C ARG A 207 -11.69 8.70 12.91
N GLY A 208 -11.01 8.33 11.82
CA GLY A 208 -10.44 9.27 10.86
C GLY A 208 -11.50 10.15 10.18
N ASP A 209 -11.18 11.42 9.98
CA ASP A 209 -11.96 12.37 9.18
C ASP A 209 -11.47 12.30 7.72
N GLU A 210 -12.25 11.66 6.86
CA GLU A 210 -11.95 11.45 5.43
C GLU A 210 -12.72 12.42 4.53
N SER A 211 -12.91 13.66 4.95
CA SER A 211 -13.80 14.63 4.27
C SER A 211 -13.22 15.25 2.99
N LEU A 212 -11.92 15.19 2.77
CA LEU A 212 -11.25 15.68 1.56
C LEU A 212 -10.31 14.62 0.99
N PRO A 213 -10.21 14.51 -0.35
CA PRO A 213 -9.22 13.64 -0.97
C PRO A 213 -7.79 14.13 -0.72
N ASP A 214 -6.84 13.21 -0.75
CA ASP A 214 -5.42 13.52 -0.72
C ASP A 214 -4.96 14.01 -2.09
N LEU A 215 -4.09 15.02 -2.12
CA LEU A 215 -3.48 15.56 -3.34
C LEU A 215 -2.04 15.07 -3.42
N THR A 216 -1.70 14.37 -4.51
CA THR A 216 -0.35 13.85 -4.75
C THR A 216 0.19 14.33 -6.09
N GLY A 217 1.50 14.41 -6.19
CA GLY A 217 2.16 14.73 -7.45
C GLY A 217 3.62 14.29 -7.45
N HIS A 218 4.16 13.99 -8.64
CA HIS A 218 5.59 13.72 -8.79
C HIS A 218 6.15 14.29 -10.09
N TYR A 219 7.44 14.54 -10.07
CA TYR A 219 8.27 14.70 -11.27
C TYR A 219 9.26 13.54 -11.32
N ARG A 220 9.29 12.81 -12.44
CA ARG A 220 10.20 11.71 -12.71
C ARG A 220 11.03 12.02 -13.94
N TYR A 221 12.33 11.87 -13.84
CA TYR A 221 13.27 11.94 -14.95
C TYR A 221 13.96 10.58 -15.12
N GLN A 222 13.92 10.03 -16.33
CA GLN A 222 14.51 8.74 -16.67
C GLN A 222 15.52 8.90 -17.80
N GLY A 223 16.70 8.31 -17.62
CA GLY A 223 17.77 8.25 -18.60
C GLY A 223 18.35 6.83 -18.73
N ASP A 224 19.41 6.69 -19.50
CA ASP A 224 20.10 5.40 -19.68
C ASP A 224 20.77 4.91 -18.39
N TRP A 225 21.10 5.82 -17.48
CA TRP A 225 21.72 5.55 -16.18
C TRP A 225 20.73 5.08 -15.11
N GLY A 226 19.43 5.19 -15.35
CA GLY A 226 18.38 4.90 -14.38
C GLY A 226 17.35 6.01 -14.31
N HIS A 227 16.78 6.28 -13.12
CA HIS A 227 15.83 7.36 -12.94
C HIS A 227 16.00 8.05 -11.58
N VAL A 228 15.44 9.25 -11.48
CA VAL A 228 15.17 9.96 -10.23
C VAL A 228 13.71 10.40 -10.23
N GLN A 229 13.06 10.30 -9.07
CA GLN A 229 11.71 10.81 -8.84
C GLN A 229 11.67 11.66 -7.59
N LEU A 230 11.00 12.82 -7.67
CA LEU A 230 10.64 13.64 -6.53
C LEU A 230 9.12 13.72 -6.48
N ALA A 231 8.53 13.22 -5.40
CA ALA A 231 7.10 13.22 -5.18
C ALA A 231 6.71 14.02 -3.94
N GLY A 232 5.51 14.58 -3.95
CA GLY A 232 4.92 15.31 -2.85
C GLY A 232 3.49 14.89 -2.57
N ILE A 233 3.06 15.08 -1.33
CA ILE A 233 1.68 14.84 -0.89
C ILE A 233 1.22 15.99 0.03
N LEU A 234 -0.05 16.38 -0.13
CA LEU A 234 -0.78 17.25 0.79
C LEU A 234 -2.09 16.55 1.15
N ARG A 235 -2.40 16.49 2.43
CA ARG A 235 -3.58 15.79 2.93
C ARG A 235 -4.20 16.48 4.14
N ARG A 236 -5.49 16.23 4.33
CA ARG A 236 -6.19 16.58 5.55
C ARG A 236 -6.20 15.37 6.46
N VAL A 237 -5.46 15.45 7.55
CA VAL A 237 -5.43 14.41 8.59
C VAL A 237 -6.26 14.87 9.76
N GLY A 238 -7.17 14.03 10.25
CA GLY A 238 -8.05 14.43 11.32
C GLY A 238 -8.86 13.29 11.91
N TYR A 239 -9.52 13.58 13.02
CA TYR A 239 -10.43 12.66 13.67
C TYR A 239 -11.73 13.35 14.09
N GLU A 240 -12.77 12.54 14.26
CA GLU A 240 -14.06 12.91 14.85
C GLU A 240 -14.54 11.82 15.81
N THR A 241 -15.40 12.20 16.75
CA THR A 241 -16.01 11.27 17.71
C THR A 241 -17.43 10.92 17.28
N VAL A 242 -17.61 9.69 16.78
CA VAL A 242 -18.90 9.23 16.27
C VAL A 242 -19.92 9.07 17.39
N GLY A 243 -21.15 9.55 17.15
CA GLY A 243 -22.24 9.44 18.12
C GLY A 243 -22.24 10.49 19.23
N ALA A 244 -21.21 11.35 19.29
CA ALA A 244 -21.17 12.49 20.19
C ALA A 244 -21.84 13.72 19.58
N THR A 245 -22.26 14.67 20.43
CA THR A 245 -22.86 15.95 19.98
C THR A 245 -21.85 16.71 19.12
N ASP A 246 -22.23 17.13 17.91
CA ASP A 246 -21.39 17.78 16.92
C ASP A 246 -20.15 16.97 16.53
N ASN A 247 -20.13 15.65 16.75
CA ASN A 247 -18.99 14.76 16.55
C ASN A 247 -17.70 15.22 17.31
N LYS A 248 -17.87 15.83 18.49
CA LYS A 248 -16.75 16.31 19.31
C LYS A 248 -16.38 15.30 20.42
N PRO A 249 -15.07 15.23 20.81
CA PRO A 249 -13.95 16.00 20.30
C PRO A 249 -13.60 15.65 18.86
N LYS A 250 -13.17 16.66 18.10
CA LYS A 250 -12.67 16.52 16.74
C LYS A 250 -11.54 17.51 16.48
N ASN A 251 -10.60 17.13 15.66
CA ASN A 251 -9.51 18.01 15.24
C ASN A 251 -9.00 17.61 13.86
N THR A 252 -8.43 18.57 13.14
CA THR A 252 -7.82 18.35 11.84
C THR A 252 -6.54 19.13 11.70
N LYS A 253 -5.57 18.57 11.00
CA LYS A 253 -4.27 19.14 10.69
C LYS A 253 -3.97 18.99 9.19
N LEU A 254 -3.05 19.79 8.68
CA LEU A 254 -2.46 19.58 7.38
C LEU A 254 -1.37 18.51 7.52
N GLY A 255 -1.52 17.38 6.81
CA GLY A 255 -0.46 16.41 6.59
C GLY A 255 0.27 16.74 5.28
N TRP A 256 1.56 16.50 5.25
CA TRP A 256 2.40 16.75 4.08
C TRP A 256 3.60 15.80 4.05
N GLY A 257 4.15 15.58 2.85
CA GLY A 257 5.36 14.78 2.73
C GLY A 257 6.07 14.98 1.41
N VAL A 258 7.36 14.64 1.41
CA VAL A 258 8.24 14.61 0.24
C VAL A 258 8.93 13.25 0.19
N ASN A 259 8.95 12.63 -0.99
CA ASN A 259 9.59 11.35 -1.27
C ASN A 259 10.56 11.52 -2.45
N ALA A 260 11.85 11.33 -2.19
CA ALA A 260 12.92 11.37 -3.19
C ALA A 260 13.48 9.96 -3.39
N THR A 261 13.45 9.47 -4.62
CA THR A 261 13.83 8.10 -4.96
C THR A 261 14.69 8.05 -6.21
N SER A 262 15.50 7.01 -6.33
CA SER A 262 16.33 6.76 -7.51
C SER A 262 16.69 5.30 -7.68
N ASN A 263 16.69 4.82 -8.93
CA ASN A 263 17.40 3.61 -9.34
C ASN A 263 18.58 4.02 -10.20
N ILE A 264 19.76 3.57 -9.83
CA ILE A 264 21.01 3.87 -10.52
C ILE A 264 21.59 2.57 -11.08
N LYS A 265 21.71 2.48 -12.39
CA LYS A 265 22.37 1.34 -13.06
C LYS A 265 23.85 1.42 -12.82
N VAL A 266 24.45 0.31 -12.39
CA VAL A 266 25.86 0.14 -12.14
C VAL A 266 26.40 -0.99 -13.01
N GLY A 267 27.45 -0.72 -13.76
CA GLY A 267 27.98 -1.72 -14.69
C GLY A 267 26.97 -2.11 -15.77
N ALA A 268 26.90 -3.41 -16.09
CA ALA A 268 26.05 -3.90 -17.19
C ALA A 268 24.60 -4.18 -16.79
N LYS A 269 24.36 -4.66 -15.56
CA LYS A 269 23.03 -5.12 -15.12
C LYS A 269 22.64 -4.72 -13.70
N ASP A 270 23.63 -4.37 -12.87
CA ASP A 270 23.41 -4.11 -11.45
C ASP A 270 22.63 -2.82 -11.23
N VAL A 271 21.90 -2.75 -10.12
CA VAL A 271 21.07 -1.60 -9.78
C VAL A 271 21.23 -1.25 -8.30
N VAL A 272 21.44 0.03 -8.01
CA VAL A 272 21.32 0.61 -6.67
C VAL A 272 19.95 1.26 -6.54
N HIS A 273 19.19 0.91 -5.50
CA HIS A 273 17.89 1.46 -5.15
C HIS A 273 18.03 2.37 -3.94
N LEU A 274 17.61 3.61 -4.06
CA LEU A 274 17.69 4.60 -2.99
C LEU A 274 16.35 5.30 -2.79
N GLY A 275 15.97 5.50 -1.53
CA GLY A 275 14.77 6.22 -1.17
C GLY A 275 14.93 6.97 0.15
N VAL A 276 14.44 8.22 0.18
CA VAL A 276 14.29 9.04 1.37
C VAL A 276 12.92 9.66 1.36
N VAL A 277 12.14 9.44 2.40
CA VAL A 277 10.83 10.08 2.58
C VAL A 277 10.78 10.77 3.93
N TYR A 278 10.25 11.97 3.94
CA TYR A 278 9.99 12.73 5.16
C TYR A 278 8.66 13.47 5.06
N GLY A 279 7.94 13.54 6.17
CA GLY A 279 6.69 14.28 6.25
C GLY A 279 6.00 14.14 7.59
N GLU A 280 4.81 14.70 7.70
CA GLU A 280 3.96 14.67 8.88
C GLU A 280 2.57 14.14 8.50
N GLY A 281 2.08 13.14 9.23
CA GLY A 281 0.80 12.51 8.94
C GLY A 281 0.79 11.75 7.63
N ILE A 282 1.86 11.00 7.31
CA ILE A 282 2.01 10.21 6.08
C ILE A 282 2.20 8.72 6.33
N ALA A 283 2.06 8.26 7.57
CA ALA A 283 2.34 6.88 7.96
C ALA A 283 1.49 5.86 7.19
N SER A 284 0.22 6.18 6.89
CA SER A 284 -0.67 5.33 6.08
C SER A 284 -0.24 5.15 4.61
N TYR A 285 0.69 5.96 4.13
CA TYR A 285 1.31 5.81 2.81
C TYR A 285 2.60 4.99 2.83
N MET A 286 3.16 4.75 4.02
CA MET A 286 4.38 3.95 4.18
C MET A 286 4.10 2.46 4.09
N ASN A 287 5.11 1.70 3.71
CA ASN A 287 5.03 0.25 3.72
C ASN A 287 4.81 -0.30 5.14
N ASP A 288 5.49 0.28 6.15
CA ASP A 288 5.32 -0.07 7.56
C ASP A 288 5.54 1.18 8.44
N GLY A 289 4.59 2.13 8.44
CA GLY A 289 4.78 3.50 8.94
C GLY A 289 4.16 3.82 10.30
N GLY A 290 3.37 2.93 10.90
CA GLY A 290 2.65 3.26 12.14
C GLY A 290 1.36 4.04 11.89
N THR A 291 1.14 5.15 12.63
CA THR A 291 -0.07 5.96 12.58
C THR A 291 0.19 7.39 12.11
N ASP A 292 -0.83 8.04 11.52
CA ASP A 292 -0.73 9.40 10.98
C ASP A 292 -0.84 10.48 12.07
N MET A 293 -1.68 10.23 13.08
CA MET A 293 -2.02 11.21 14.12
C MET A 293 -2.11 10.53 15.48
N GLY A 294 -1.56 11.16 16.52
CA GLY A 294 -1.64 10.75 17.92
C GLY A 294 -2.16 11.87 18.82
N PRO A 295 -2.53 11.55 20.09
CA PRO A 295 -3.02 12.53 21.04
C PRO A 295 -1.89 13.34 21.67
N GLU A 296 -2.13 14.65 21.82
CA GLU A 296 -1.23 15.60 22.45
C GLU A 296 -1.99 16.57 23.35
N ALA A 297 -1.31 17.21 24.29
CA ALA A 297 -1.91 18.24 25.13
C ALA A 297 -2.37 19.43 24.28
N ALA A 298 -3.58 19.92 24.53
CA ALA A 298 -4.04 21.14 23.92
C ALA A 298 -3.24 22.34 24.44
N THR A 299 -3.09 23.37 23.62
CA THR A 299 -2.33 24.59 23.98
C THR A 299 -2.87 25.22 25.24
N GLY A 300 -1.98 25.50 26.22
CA GLY A 300 -2.33 26.12 27.51
C GLY A 300 -2.85 25.15 28.56
N VAL A 301 -2.87 23.86 28.29
CA VAL A 301 -3.21 22.83 29.27
C VAL A 301 -1.99 22.54 30.19
N THR A 302 -2.22 22.50 31.51
CA THR A 302 -1.16 22.18 32.47
C THR A 302 -1.04 20.66 32.65
N LEU A 303 0.18 20.16 32.63
CA LEU A 303 0.49 18.76 32.85
C LEU A 303 0.94 18.53 34.32
N PRO A 304 0.68 17.34 34.92
CA PRO A 304 -0.07 16.22 34.35
C PRO A 304 -1.57 16.48 34.26
N LEU A 305 -2.24 15.82 33.32
CA LEU A 305 -3.69 15.92 33.16
C LEU A 305 -4.40 15.30 34.37
N PRO A 306 -5.50 15.93 34.89
CA PRO A 306 -6.31 15.32 35.92
C PRO A 306 -7.06 14.09 35.41
N THR A 307 -7.43 13.20 36.31
CA THR A 307 -8.27 12.03 35.99
C THR A 307 -9.66 12.22 36.61
N PRO A 308 -10.75 12.16 35.79
CA PRO A 308 -10.81 11.95 34.35
C PRO A 308 -10.26 13.14 33.57
N VAL A 309 -9.76 12.85 32.33
CA VAL A 309 -9.23 13.89 31.44
C VAL A 309 -10.36 14.83 31.00
N PRO A 310 -10.27 16.15 31.26
CA PRO A 310 -11.32 17.07 30.90
C PRO A 310 -11.51 17.15 29.38
N PRO A 311 -12.74 17.26 28.86
CA PRO A 311 -12.99 17.47 27.44
C PRO A 311 -12.19 18.68 26.90
N GLY A 312 -11.52 18.49 25.75
CA GLY A 312 -10.72 19.54 25.13
C GLY A 312 -9.31 19.71 25.70
N SER A 313 -8.90 18.92 26.70
CA SER A 313 -7.51 18.91 27.20
C SER A 313 -6.52 18.25 26.25
N LEU A 314 -7.00 17.40 25.38
CA LEU A 314 -6.20 16.74 24.33
C LEU A 314 -6.68 17.16 22.94
N ARG A 315 -5.74 17.19 22.03
CA ARG A 315 -5.94 17.39 20.59
C ARG A 315 -5.20 16.28 19.84
N GLY A 316 -5.55 16.05 18.58
CA GLY A 316 -4.71 15.25 17.70
C GLY A 316 -3.59 16.10 17.13
N ASP A 317 -2.39 15.55 17.02
CA ASP A 317 -1.32 16.13 16.21
C ASP A 317 -0.74 15.11 15.24
N VAL A 318 -0.29 15.59 14.08
CA VAL A 318 0.29 14.75 13.03
C VAL A 318 1.68 14.31 13.44
N LEU A 319 2.00 13.04 13.18
CA LEU A 319 3.28 12.46 13.56
C LEU A 319 4.32 12.70 12.47
N PRO A 320 5.48 13.33 12.79
CA PRO A 320 6.63 13.37 11.90
C PRO A 320 7.17 11.97 11.63
N LEU A 321 7.50 11.67 10.37
CA LEU A 321 8.00 10.38 9.93
C LEU A 321 9.17 10.57 8.97
N LEU A 322 10.24 9.79 9.19
CA LEU A 322 11.38 9.62 8.30
C LEU A 322 11.48 8.16 7.87
N GLY A 323 11.55 7.93 6.56
CA GLY A 323 11.87 6.63 5.97
C GLY A 323 13.12 6.68 5.12
N LEU A 324 13.96 5.65 5.24
CA LEU A 324 15.16 5.45 4.43
C LEU A 324 15.17 4.05 3.83
N THR A 325 15.63 3.94 2.59
CA THR A 325 15.77 2.67 1.87
C THR A 325 17.04 2.72 1.03
N ALA A 326 17.88 1.67 1.14
CA ALA A 326 19.09 1.51 0.34
C ALA A 326 19.31 0.02 0.04
N TYR A 327 19.31 -0.34 -1.24
CA TYR A 327 19.49 -1.71 -1.71
C TYR A 327 20.40 -1.75 -2.91
N TYR A 328 21.03 -2.92 -3.11
CA TYR A 328 21.87 -3.22 -4.27
C TYR A 328 21.50 -4.59 -4.83
N ASP A 329 21.07 -4.59 -6.10
CA ASP A 329 20.80 -5.79 -6.88
C ASP A 329 22.02 -6.10 -7.74
N HIS A 330 22.59 -7.30 -7.57
CA HIS A 330 23.73 -7.80 -8.32
C HIS A 330 23.36 -9.01 -9.18
N TYR A 331 23.81 -9.01 -10.42
CA TYR A 331 23.58 -10.09 -11.39
C TYR A 331 24.88 -10.83 -11.69
N TRP A 332 25.09 -11.98 -11.01
CA TRP A 332 26.26 -12.83 -11.20
C TRP A 332 26.38 -13.33 -12.64
N ASN A 333 25.25 -13.67 -13.25
CA ASN A 333 25.09 -14.09 -14.65
C ASN A 333 23.61 -13.99 -15.06
N ASP A 334 23.23 -14.63 -16.19
CA ASP A 334 21.85 -14.58 -16.68
C ASP A 334 20.83 -15.35 -15.83
N GLN A 335 21.29 -16.27 -14.97
CA GLN A 335 20.44 -17.13 -14.14
C GLN A 335 20.53 -16.84 -12.65
N TRP A 336 21.63 -16.22 -12.17
CA TRP A 336 21.86 -15.98 -10.77
C TRP A 336 21.92 -14.50 -10.45
N SER A 337 21.19 -14.11 -9.42
CA SER A 337 21.23 -12.74 -8.89
C SER A 337 21.14 -12.73 -7.37
N SER A 338 21.48 -11.61 -6.77
CA SER A 338 21.35 -11.35 -5.33
C SER A 338 20.86 -9.94 -5.12
N SER A 339 20.13 -9.73 -4.05
CA SER A 339 19.78 -8.42 -3.53
C SER A 339 20.25 -8.32 -2.08
N VAL A 340 20.85 -7.21 -1.70
CA VAL A 340 21.24 -6.93 -0.33
C VAL A 340 20.94 -5.49 0.01
N GLY A 341 20.38 -5.25 1.20
CA GLY A 341 20.11 -3.88 1.62
C GLY A 341 19.49 -3.75 2.98
N TRP A 342 19.15 -2.50 3.27
CA TRP A 342 18.62 -2.08 4.54
C TRP A 342 17.62 -0.95 4.36
N SER A 343 16.66 -0.87 5.28
CA SER A 343 15.64 0.16 5.32
C SER A 343 15.23 0.46 6.76
N MET A 344 14.77 1.68 7.02
CA MET A 344 14.24 2.05 8.34
C MET A 344 13.08 3.03 8.25
N THR A 345 12.22 3.00 9.25
CA THR A 345 11.18 3.98 9.51
C THR A 345 11.33 4.51 10.93
N LYS A 346 11.29 5.83 11.10
CA LYS A 346 11.26 6.49 12.41
C LYS A 346 10.05 7.39 12.47
N VAL A 347 9.31 7.27 13.57
CA VAL A 347 8.15 8.11 13.90
C VAL A 347 8.45 8.87 15.17
N ASP A 348 8.22 10.18 15.18
CA ASP A 348 8.30 10.99 16.39
C ASP A 348 6.92 11.03 17.03
N ASN A 349 6.76 10.27 18.15
CA ASN A 349 5.50 10.08 18.85
C ASN A 349 5.05 11.32 19.62
N THR A 350 3.74 11.47 19.82
CA THR A 350 3.15 12.46 20.73
C THR A 350 3.13 11.95 22.17
N ASP A 351 3.12 12.87 23.14
CA ASP A 351 3.29 12.55 24.58
C ASP A 351 2.20 11.63 25.18
N PHE A 352 1.02 11.57 24.55
CA PHE A 352 -0.12 10.80 25.06
C PHE A 352 -0.42 9.52 24.27
N GLN A 353 0.47 9.11 23.39
CA GLN A 353 0.42 7.75 22.83
C GLN A 353 0.74 6.73 23.91
N GLU A 354 0.32 5.49 23.70
CA GLU A 354 0.63 4.40 24.62
C GLU A 354 2.15 4.11 24.62
N ALA A 355 2.65 3.63 25.75
CA ALA A 355 4.06 3.26 25.91
C ALA A 355 4.55 2.24 24.84
N THR A 356 3.64 1.43 24.33
CA THR A 356 3.89 0.42 23.28
C THR A 356 3.66 0.94 21.85
N ALA A 357 3.45 2.25 21.67
CA ALA A 357 3.32 2.83 20.34
C ALA A 357 4.62 2.64 19.53
N TYR A 358 4.46 2.29 18.27
CA TYR A 358 5.59 2.11 17.34
C TYR A 358 6.35 3.42 17.14
N THR A 359 7.66 3.39 17.35
CA THR A 359 8.56 4.56 17.19
C THR A 359 9.57 4.34 16.09
N TYR A 360 10.12 3.14 15.98
CA TYR A 360 11.21 2.86 15.06
C TYR A 360 11.17 1.42 14.59
N GLY A 361 11.42 1.20 13.31
CA GLY A 361 11.61 -0.12 12.73
C GLY A 361 12.76 -0.16 11.76
N GLN A 362 13.46 -1.27 11.75
CA GLN A 362 14.51 -1.58 10.79
C GLN A 362 14.20 -2.88 10.08
N TYR A 363 14.65 -2.96 8.84
CA TYR A 363 14.52 -4.14 7.99
C TYR A 363 15.81 -4.27 7.17
N ALA A 364 16.39 -5.45 7.16
CA ALA A 364 17.53 -5.77 6.32
C ALA A 364 17.31 -7.14 5.67
N SER A 365 17.77 -7.30 4.44
CA SER A 365 17.69 -8.59 3.77
C SER A 365 18.90 -8.83 2.85
N ALA A 366 19.20 -10.12 2.64
CA ALA A 366 20.16 -10.58 1.65
C ALA A 366 19.69 -11.90 1.06
N ASN A 367 19.76 -12.06 -0.26
CA ASN A 367 19.26 -13.24 -0.95
C ASN A 367 20.22 -13.80 -2.01
N LEU A 368 19.90 -15.01 -2.42
CA LEU A 368 20.43 -15.62 -3.63
C LEU A 368 19.27 -16.22 -4.43
N LEU A 369 19.13 -15.78 -5.68
CA LEU A 369 18.03 -16.12 -6.56
C LEU A 369 18.55 -16.90 -7.77
N TYR A 370 17.85 -17.97 -8.12
CA TYR A 370 18.10 -18.78 -9.31
C TYR A 370 16.89 -18.72 -10.25
N THR A 371 17.10 -18.19 -11.44
CA THR A 371 16.09 -17.99 -12.49
C THR A 371 16.56 -18.72 -13.76
N PRO A 372 16.39 -20.07 -13.84
CA PRO A 372 16.82 -20.86 -15.00
C PRO A 372 16.03 -20.53 -16.27
N ASP A 373 14.81 -20.05 -16.13
CA ASP A 373 13.90 -19.58 -17.16
C ASP A 373 13.16 -18.35 -16.60
N PRO A 374 12.82 -17.32 -17.38
CA PRO A 374 12.10 -16.13 -16.89
C PRO A 374 10.80 -16.42 -16.13
N ARG A 375 10.23 -17.61 -16.29
CA ARG A 375 9.00 -18.05 -15.62
C ARG A 375 9.25 -18.82 -14.34
N ILE A 376 10.49 -19.17 -14.01
CA ILE A 376 10.84 -19.99 -12.83
C ILE A 376 11.80 -19.19 -11.96
N LEU A 377 11.44 -18.99 -10.71
CA LEU A 377 12.35 -18.43 -9.70
C LEU A 377 12.39 -19.36 -8.49
N ILE A 378 13.59 -19.68 -8.04
CA ILE A 378 13.87 -20.39 -6.80
C ILE A 378 14.81 -19.49 -6.02
N GLY A 379 14.48 -19.17 -4.77
CA GLY A 379 15.31 -18.25 -3.99
C GLY A 379 15.39 -18.63 -2.54
N GLY A 380 16.51 -18.24 -1.91
CA GLY A 380 16.70 -18.23 -0.47
C GLY A 380 17.03 -16.82 -0.02
N GLU A 381 16.42 -16.38 1.08
CA GLU A 381 16.58 -15.03 1.63
C GLU A 381 16.74 -15.10 3.14
N LEU A 382 17.71 -14.35 3.65
CA LEU A 382 17.90 -14.08 5.06
C LEU A 382 17.41 -12.68 5.35
N LEU A 383 16.56 -12.54 6.36
CA LEU A 383 15.93 -11.29 6.73
C LEU A 383 16.13 -11.02 8.22
N TRP A 384 16.30 -9.77 8.56
CA TRP A 384 16.30 -9.29 9.92
C TRP A 384 15.40 -8.08 10.06
N GLY A 385 14.57 -8.06 11.12
CA GLY A 385 13.72 -6.94 11.49
C GLY A 385 13.91 -6.57 12.97
N GLU A 386 13.85 -5.28 13.27
CA GLU A 386 13.81 -4.76 14.65
C GLU A 386 12.64 -3.77 14.77
N ARG A 387 11.93 -3.85 15.89
CA ARG A 387 10.97 -2.86 16.35
C ARG A 387 11.43 -2.23 17.64
N LYS A 388 11.19 -0.91 17.78
CA LYS A 388 11.33 -0.17 19.03
C LYS A 388 10.02 0.58 19.31
N ASP A 389 9.55 0.50 20.55
CA ASP A 389 8.38 1.20 21.05
C ASP A 389 8.73 2.55 21.70
N PHE A 390 7.71 3.34 22.00
CA PHE A 390 7.84 4.66 22.64
C PHE A 390 8.49 4.61 24.03
N ASN A 391 8.32 3.52 24.78
CA ASN A 391 9.00 3.27 26.05
C ASN A 391 10.40 2.68 25.93
N ASP A 392 11.00 2.74 24.76
CA ASP A 392 12.32 2.19 24.43
C ASP A 392 12.43 0.65 24.45
N ASN A 393 11.35 -0.09 24.68
CA ASN A 393 11.35 -1.54 24.54
C ASN A 393 11.63 -1.92 23.08
N LYS A 394 12.39 -3.00 22.92
CA LYS A 394 12.78 -3.52 21.60
C LYS A 394 12.43 -4.99 21.46
N GLY A 395 12.16 -5.37 20.21
CA GLY A 395 12.07 -6.74 19.76
C GLY A 395 12.66 -6.86 18.38
N ASP A 396 13.22 -8.01 18.08
CA ASP A 396 13.77 -8.33 16.77
C ASP A 396 13.35 -9.72 16.31
N ASP A 397 13.50 -9.97 15.03
CA ASP A 397 13.37 -11.30 14.46
C ASP A 397 14.39 -11.50 13.35
N LEU A 398 14.92 -12.73 13.30
CA LEU A 398 15.71 -13.25 12.20
C LEU A 398 14.90 -14.30 11.48
N ARG A 399 14.72 -14.15 10.18
CA ARG A 399 13.93 -15.05 9.32
C ARG A 399 14.79 -15.63 8.21
N VAL A 400 14.60 -16.91 7.93
CA VAL A 400 15.00 -17.54 6.67
C VAL A 400 13.78 -17.84 5.85
N GLN A 401 13.80 -17.45 4.58
CA GLN A 401 12.74 -17.73 3.62
C GLN A 401 13.29 -18.49 2.42
N VAL A 402 12.54 -19.49 1.95
CA VAL A 402 12.79 -20.17 0.67
C VAL A 402 11.52 -20.11 -0.15
N SER A 403 11.64 -19.70 -1.42
CA SER A 403 10.50 -19.51 -2.30
C SER A 403 10.66 -20.23 -3.63
N PHE A 404 9.55 -20.78 -4.12
CA PHE A 404 9.41 -21.35 -5.47
C PHE A 404 8.27 -20.63 -6.18
N LYS A 405 8.58 -19.97 -7.29
CA LYS A 405 7.61 -19.21 -8.10
C LYS A 405 7.59 -19.70 -9.53
N TYR A 406 6.39 -19.95 -10.04
CA TYR A 406 6.12 -20.35 -11.42
C TYR A 406 5.17 -19.36 -12.06
N SER A 407 5.68 -18.55 -13.00
CA SER A 407 4.92 -17.50 -13.69
C SER A 407 4.34 -18.04 -14.98
N PHE A 408 3.21 -17.48 -15.41
CA PHE A 408 2.55 -17.78 -16.69
C PHE A 408 1.98 -16.53 -17.34
N SER A 409 1.89 -16.55 -18.66
CA SER A 409 1.14 -15.60 -19.47
C SER A 409 0.40 -16.33 -20.59
N SER A 410 -0.83 -15.89 -20.90
CA SER A 410 -1.57 -16.43 -22.05
C SER A 410 -0.83 -16.25 -23.37
N LYS A 411 0.18 -15.39 -23.42
CA LYS A 411 1.05 -15.19 -24.58
C LYS A 411 2.09 -16.29 -24.77
N ASP A 412 2.40 -17.06 -23.70
CA ASP A 412 3.35 -18.15 -23.72
C ASP A 412 2.78 -19.40 -24.42
N PHE A 413 1.46 -19.46 -24.62
CA PHE A 413 0.73 -20.60 -25.17
C PHE A 413 0.25 -20.37 -26.64
N ARG A 414 0.74 -19.33 -27.29
CA ARG A 414 0.41 -18.99 -28.69
C ARG A 414 1.46 -19.47 -29.67
#